data_b09047b806d098adaa783f3ff01e72c8
#
_entry.id   b09047b806d098adaa783f3ff01e72c8
#
_cell.length_a   1.000
_cell.length_b   1.000
_cell.length_c   1.000
_cell.angle_alpha   90.00
_cell.angle_beta   90.00
_cell.angle_gamma   90.00
#
_symmetry.space_group_name_H-M   'P 1'
#
loop_
_entity.id
_entity.type
_entity.pdbx_description
1 polymer ?
#
loop_
_entity_poly.entity_id
_entity_poly.type
_entity_poly.pdbx_seq_one_letter_code
_entity_poly.pdbx_strand_id
1 'polypeptide(L)'
;MAPAAYAEAENSMSEKIKITRNGSTPSQQGPESYFTGNVRIDAPFSGTESARVGGATVTFEPGARTAWHTHPLGQTLIVTHGRGWLQEEGGEIRDMSVGDIVWIPEGVKHWHGATPENAMTHIAIAESLNGSPVEWLEKVTDAQYQKR
;
A
#
# COMPACT_ATOMS: atom_id res chain seq x y z
N MET A 1 40.00 -25.56 -12.64
CA MET A 1 39.46 -24.63 -11.62
C MET A 1 38.12 -24.10 -12.09
N ALA A 2 37.05 -24.55 -11.49
CA ALA A 2 35.76 -23.93 -11.74
C ALA A 2 35.77 -22.58 -11.04
N PRO A 3 35.57 -21.47 -11.73
CA PRO A 3 35.69 -20.18 -11.14
C PRO A 3 34.55 -19.89 -10.15
N ALA A 4 34.86 -19.12 -9.13
CA ALA A 4 33.90 -18.67 -8.10
C ALA A 4 32.59 -18.07 -8.66
N ALA A 5 32.62 -17.60 -9.90
CA ALA A 5 31.45 -17.08 -10.63
C ALA A 5 30.35 -18.15 -10.87
N TYR A 6 30.73 -19.42 -10.97
CA TYR A 6 29.74 -20.49 -11.12
C TYR A 6 29.02 -20.82 -9.83
N ALA A 7 29.69 -20.68 -8.69
CA ALA A 7 29.07 -20.90 -7.38
C ALA A 7 28.12 -19.76 -7.02
N GLU A 8 28.41 -18.53 -7.41
CA GLU A 8 27.52 -17.37 -7.22
C GLU A 8 26.27 -17.45 -8.10
N ALA A 9 26.40 -17.91 -9.35
CA ALA A 9 25.27 -18.10 -10.24
C ALA A 9 24.34 -19.22 -9.76
N GLU A 10 24.87 -20.34 -9.28
CA GLU A 10 24.07 -21.41 -8.69
C GLU A 10 23.37 -20.97 -7.41
N ASN A 11 23.99 -20.12 -6.60
CA ASN A 11 23.42 -19.60 -5.35
C ASN A 11 22.29 -18.61 -5.60
N SER A 12 22.37 -17.78 -6.64
CA SER A 12 21.30 -16.85 -7.03
C SER A 12 20.11 -17.54 -7.68
N MET A 13 20.31 -18.70 -8.35
CA MET A 13 19.26 -19.49 -8.99
C MET A 13 18.59 -20.49 -8.04
N SER A 14 19.13 -20.68 -6.85
CA SER A 14 18.61 -21.63 -5.85
C SER A 14 17.95 -20.96 -4.64
N GLU A 15 17.33 -19.81 -4.86
CA GLU A 15 16.55 -19.14 -3.79
C GLU A 15 15.47 -20.08 -3.28
N LYS A 16 15.48 -20.27 -1.95
CA LYS A 16 14.50 -21.09 -1.27
C LYS A 16 13.26 -20.26 -0.94
N ILE A 17 12.15 -20.97 -0.73
CA ILE A 17 10.93 -20.35 -0.19
C ILE A 17 11.29 -19.60 1.09
N LYS A 18 10.91 -18.33 1.12
CA LYS A 18 11.12 -17.44 2.27
C LYS A 18 9.81 -17.22 3.01
N ILE A 19 9.83 -17.43 4.30
CA ILE A 19 8.69 -17.10 5.15
C ILE A 19 9.11 -15.94 6.07
N THR A 20 8.46 -14.80 5.92
CA THR A 20 8.59 -13.68 6.86
C THR A 20 7.52 -13.86 7.94
N ARG A 21 7.95 -14.16 9.16
CA ARG A 21 7.01 -14.43 10.26
C ARG A 21 6.30 -13.18 10.70
N ASN A 22 5.04 -13.34 11.07
CA ASN A 22 4.27 -12.25 11.65
C ASN A 22 5.00 -11.67 12.88
N GLY A 23 5.11 -10.35 12.94
CA GLY A 23 5.77 -9.65 14.04
C GLY A 23 7.30 -9.61 13.97
N SER A 24 7.91 -10.21 12.94
CA SER A 24 9.37 -10.18 12.77
C SER A 24 9.88 -8.82 12.26
N THR A 25 9.01 -8.01 11.67
CA THR A 25 9.32 -6.66 11.22
C THR A 25 8.62 -5.66 12.15
N PRO A 26 9.32 -4.66 12.69
CA PRO A 26 8.68 -3.64 13.52
C PRO A 26 7.61 -2.86 12.77
N SER A 27 6.54 -2.49 13.47
CA SER A 27 5.55 -1.56 12.96
C SER A 27 6.19 -0.20 12.73
N GLN A 28 5.76 0.48 11.67
CA GLN A 28 6.24 1.81 11.31
C GLN A 28 5.09 2.79 11.27
N GLN A 29 5.36 4.03 11.68
CA GLN A 29 4.39 5.11 11.51
C GLN A 29 4.40 5.57 10.06
N GLY A 30 3.22 5.80 9.48
CA GLY A 30 3.10 6.39 8.16
C GLY A 30 3.70 7.81 8.14
N PRO A 31 4.56 8.15 7.15
CA PRO A 31 5.17 9.48 7.08
C PRO A 31 4.12 10.59 6.98
N GLU A 32 4.31 11.67 7.72
CA GLU A 32 3.42 12.84 7.69
C GLU A 32 3.30 13.48 6.31
N SER A 33 4.32 13.33 5.47
CA SER A 33 4.27 13.84 4.08
C SER A 33 3.25 13.10 3.21
N TYR A 34 2.87 11.87 3.55
CA TYR A 34 1.99 11.03 2.73
C TYR A 34 0.66 10.70 3.37
N PHE A 35 0.49 11.01 4.65
CA PHE A 35 -0.71 10.69 5.42
C PHE A 35 -1.14 11.85 6.29
N THR A 36 -2.44 11.92 6.56
CA THR A 36 -3.03 12.76 7.59
C THR A 36 -3.60 11.85 8.67
N GLY A 37 -3.36 12.19 9.93
CA GLY A 37 -3.78 11.39 11.07
C GLY A 37 -2.81 10.25 11.38
N ASN A 38 -3.22 9.34 12.26
CA ASN A 38 -2.40 8.23 12.72
C ASN A 38 -2.55 7.02 11.80
N VAL A 39 -1.44 6.63 11.18
CA VAL A 39 -1.38 5.50 10.27
C VAL A 39 -0.21 4.60 10.67
N ARG A 40 -0.46 3.30 10.73
CA ARG A 40 0.57 2.29 11.04
C ARG A 40 0.78 1.39 9.83
N ILE A 41 2.03 1.14 9.49
CA ILE A 41 2.43 0.26 8.40
C ILE A 41 3.12 -0.97 8.98
N ASP A 42 2.61 -2.14 8.63
CA ASP A 42 3.11 -3.43 9.08
C ASP A 42 3.41 -4.35 7.90
N ALA A 43 4.26 -5.35 8.14
CA ALA A 43 4.52 -6.46 7.25
C ALA A 43 4.79 -6.04 5.79
N PRO A 44 5.72 -5.11 5.55
CA PRO A 44 6.07 -4.74 4.18
C PRO A 44 6.70 -5.94 3.46
N PHE A 45 6.36 -6.09 2.18
CA PHE A 45 6.94 -7.13 1.33
C PHE A 45 7.25 -6.58 -0.06
N SER A 46 8.23 -7.18 -0.70
CA SER A 46 8.59 -6.85 -2.07
C SER A 46 9.08 -8.10 -2.78
N GLY A 47 8.87 -8.14 -4.09
CA GLY A 47 9.42 -9.18 -4.94
C GLY A 47 10.90 -8.93 -5.26
N THR A 48 11.40 -9.74 -6.16
CA THR A 48 12.73 -9.61 -6.75
C THR A 48 12.71 -8.66 -7.95
N GLU A 49 13.84 -8.47 -8.62
CA GLU A 49 13.93 -7.63 -9.83
C GLU A 49 12.93 -7.99 -10.92
N SER A 50 12.66 -9.28 -11.12
CA SER A 50 11.70 -9.74 -12.13
C SER A 50 10.26 -9.77 -11.62
N ALA A 51 10.06 -9.87 -10.31
CA ALA A 51 8.75 -9.81 -9.66
C ALA A 51 8.60 -8.44 -8.98
N ARG A 52 7.96 -7.51 -9.66
CA ARG A 52 7.88 -6.10 -9.25
C ARG A 52 6.80 -5.82 -8.21
N VAL A 53 6.11 -6.85 -7.76
CA VAL A 53 5.04 -6.72 -6.77
C VAL A 53 5.60 -6.39 -5.40
N GLY A 54 4.92 -5.50 -4.70
CA GLY A 54 5.21 -5.19 -3.31
C GLY A 54 3.94 -4.78 -2.60
N GLY A 55 4.02 -4.59 -1.31
CA GLY A 55 2.88 -4.17 -0.53
C GLY A 55 3.16 -4.10 0.96
N ALA A 56 2.11 -3.82 1.70
CA ALA A 56 2.14 -3.77 3.16
C ALA A 56 0.71 -3.82 3.71
N THR A 57 0.61 -4.11 4.99
CA THR A 57 -0.62 -3.96 5.75
C THR A 57 -0.66 -2.56 6.36
N VAL A 58 -1.70 -1.80 6.08
CA VAL A 58 -1.82 -0.41 6.52
C VAL A 58 -3.07 -0.25 7.37
N THR A 59 -2.88 0.27 8.58
CA THR A 59 -3.96 0.54 9.53
C THR A 59 -4.12 2.04 9.70
N PHE A 60 -5.33 2.52 9.47
CA PHE A 60 -5.73 3.92 9.61
C PHE A 60 -6.62 4.06 10.84
N GLU A 61 -6.24 4.93 11.77
CA GLU A 61 -7.14 5.30 12.86
C GLU A 61 -8.30 6.17 12.34
N PRO A 62 -9.41 6.31 13.09
CA PRO A 62 -10.54 7.13 12.64
C PRO A 62 -10.08 8.53 12.18
N GLY A 63 -10.53 8.94 11.01
CA GLY A 63 -10.16 10.22 10.40
C GLY A 63 -8.85 10.21 9.61
N ALA A 64 -8.03 9.19 9.75
CA ALA A 64 -6.76 9.10 9.05
C ALA A 64 -6.95 8.70 7.58
N ARG A 65 -6.11 9.24 6.70
CA ARG A 65 -6.17 9.02 5.26
C ARG A 65 -4.83 9.26 4.58
N THR A 66 -4.68 8.75 3.37
CA THR A 66 -3.54 9.06 2.51
C THR A 66 -3.65 10.49 1.96
N ALA A 67 -2.54 11.02 1.47
CA ALA A 67 -2.56 12.11 0.49
C ALA A 67 -3.19 11.63 -0.82
N TRP A 68 -3.52 12.55 -1.71
CA TRP A 68 -3.82 12.22 -3.10
C TRP A 68 -2.58 11.58 -3.73
N HIS A 69 -2.78 10.54 -4.52
CA HIS A 69 -1.66 9.84 -5.18
C HIS A 69 -2.12 9.04 -6.39
N THR A 70 -1.15 8.57 -7.16
CA THR A 70 -1.35 7.70 -8.31
C THR A 70 -0.41 6.50 -8.23
N HIS A 71 -0.75 5.45 -8.96
CA HIS A 71 0.11 4.26 -9.11
C HIS A 71 0.39 4.02 -10.59
N PRO A 72 1.65 3.91 -11.00
CA PRO A 72 1.99 3.74 -12.43
C PRO A 72 1.43 2.45 -13.04
N LEU A 73 1.26 1.40 -12.24
CA LEU A 73 0.73 0.11 -12.68
C LEU A 73 -0.53 -0.31 -11.91
N GLY A 74 -1.20 0.66 -11.30
CA GLY A 74 -2.41 0.41 -10.51
C GLY A 74 -2.12 -0.15 -9.12
N GLN A 75 -3.18 -0.32 -8.34
CA GLN A 75 -3.10 -0.86 -6.98
C GLN A 75 -4.31 -1.71 -6.66
N THR A 76 -4.08 -2.81 -5.95
CA THR A 76 -5.13 -3.60 -5.32
C THR A 76 -5.13 -3.34 -3.82
N LEU A 77 -6.31 -3.08 -3.25
CA LEU A 77 -6.52 -3.03 -1.81
C LEU A 77 -7.44 -4.18 -1.40
N ILE A 78 -7.10 -4.84 -0.31
CA ILE A 78 -7.93 -5.88 0.30
C ILE A 78 -8.23 -5.44 1.72
N VAL A 79 -9.49 -5.13 2.03
CA VAL A 79 -9.90 -4.66 3.35
C VAL A 79 -10.00 -5.85 4.30
N THR A 80 -9.29 -5.79 5.42
CA THR A 80 -9.24 -6.88 6.40
C THR A 80 -9.93 -6.56 7.71
N HIS A 81 -10.03 -5.28 8.09
CA HIS A 81 -10.65 -4.84 9.35
C HIS A 81 -11.31 -3.48 9.17
N GLY A 82 -12.38 -3.27 9.91
CA GLY A 82 -13.02 -1.97 10.03
C GLY A 82 -13.77 -1.49 8.79
N ARG A 83 -13.84 -0.19 8.65
CA ARG A 83 -14.52 0.48 7.54
C ARG A 83 -13.68 1.64 7.03
N GLY A 84 -13.62 1.77 5.73
CA GLY A 84 -12.87 2.82 5.10
C GLY A 84 -13.63 3.57 4.03
N TRP A 85 -13.01 4.63 3.57
CA TRP A 85 -13.44 5.46 2.47
C TRP A 85 -12.38 5.53 1.38
N LEU A 86 -12.84 5.70 0.16
CA LEU A 86 -11.97 5.96 -0.96
C LEU A 86 -12.65 6.93 -1.92
N GLN A 87 -11.87 7.74 -2.62
CA GLN A 87 -12.36 8.67 -3.62
C GLN A 87 -11.36 8.81 -4.74
N GLU A 88 -11.83 8.71 -5.98
CA GLU A 88 -11.07 9.19 -7.14
C GLU A 88 -11.40 10.66 -7.41
N GLU A 89 -10.45 11.39 -7.93
CA GLU A 89 -10.63 12.80 -8.26
C GLU A 89 -11.82 12.98 -9.20
N GLY A 90 -12.73 13.88 -8.83
CA GLY A 90 -13.96 14.14 -9.58
C GLY A 90 -15.12 13.18 -9.30
N GLY A 91 -14.88 12.14 -8.50
CA GLY A 91 -15.90 11.17 -8.12
C GLY A 91 -16.46 11.39 -6.71
N GLU A 92 -17.35 10.49 -6.31
CA GLU A 92 -17.90 10.46 -4.96
C GLU A 92 -17.03 9.67 -3.99
N ILE A 93 -17.11 10.00 -2.71
CA ILE A 93 -16.53 9.16 -1.65
C ILE A 93 -17.35 7.86 -1.56
N ARG A 94 -16.66 6.73 -1.63
CA ARG A 94 -17.26 5.40 -1.60
C ARG A 94 -16.79 4.64 -0.36
N ASP A 95 -17.67 3.81 0.17
CA ASP A 95 -17.35 2.93 1.31
C ASP A 95 -16.50 1.74 0.88
N MET A 96 -15.63 1.32 1.78
CA MET A 96 -14.94 0.04 1.75
C MET A 96 -15.24 -0.74 3.01
N SER A 97 -15.58 -2.01 2.87
CA SER A 97 -15.91 -2.92 3.97
C SER A 97 -15.03 -4.15 3.95
N VAL A 98 -14.95 -4.85 5.09
CA VAL A 98 -14.16 -6.09 5.22
C VAL A 98 -14.52 -7.10 4.13
N GLY A 99 -13.50 -7.61 3.46
CA GLY A 99 -13.64 -8.55 2.34
C GLY A 99 -13.71 -7.88 0.98
N ASP A 100 -13.87 -6.57 0.89
CA ASP A 100 -13.85 -5.87 -0.39
C ASP A 100 -12.46 -5.92 -1.01
N ILE A 101 -12.44 -6.13 -2.31
CA ILE A 101 -11.25 -6.06 -3.14
C ILE A 101 -11.43 -4.85 -4.07
N VAL A 102 -10.54 -3.88 -3.91
CA VAL A 102 -10.59 -2.63 -4.67
C VAL A 102 -9.47 -2.64 -5.69
N TRP A 103 -9.81 -2.39 -6.95
CA TRP A 103 -8.82 -2.16 -8.00
C TRP A 103 -8.79 -0.69 -8.38
N ILE A 104 -7.61 -0.08 -8.24
CA ILE A 104 -7.36 1.29 -8.64
C ILE A 104 -6.52 1.26 -9.92
N PRO A 105 -7.08 1.69 -11.07
CA PRO A 105 -6.36 1.63 -12.33
C PRO A 105 -5.12 2.54 -12.38
N GLU A 106 -4.26 2.28 -13.35
CA GLU A 106 -3.05 3.06 -13.61
C GLU A 106 -3.37 4.55 -13.75
N GLY A 107 -2.60 5.38 -13.05
CA GLY A 107 -2.67 6.85 -13.19
C GLY A 107 -3.90 7.50 -12.59
N VAL A 108 -4.80 6.77 -11.96
CA VAL A 108 -5.99 7.34 -11.33
C VAL A 108 -5.60 8.05 -10.04
N LYS A 109 -5.85 9.36 -9.99
CA LYS A 109 -5.61 10.18 -8.80
C LYS A 109 -6.72 9.90 -7.78
N HIS A 110 -6.32 9.44 -6.60
CA HIS A 110 -7.24 8.98 -5.57
C HIS A 110 -6.63 9.13 -4.18
N TRP A 111 -7.46 8.94 -3.18
CA TRP A 111 -7.04 8.74 -1.79
C TRP A 111 -7.90 7.66 -1.15
N HIS A 112 -7.41 7.07 -0.08
CA HIS A 112 -8.16 6.14 0.76
C HIS A 112 -7.76 6.30 2.24
N GLY A 113 -8.63 5.84 3.12
CA GLY A 113 -8.40 5.91 4.55
C GLY A 113 -9.55 5.34 5.35
N ALA A 114 -9.54 5.63 6.63
CA ALA A 114 -10.61 5.26 7.55
C ALA A 114 -11.82 6.18 7.38
N THR A 115 -12.97 5.76 7.94
CA THR A 115 -14.09 6.69 8.13
C THR A 115 -13.79 7.62 9.31
N PRO A 116 -14.54 8.71 9.49
CA PRO A 116 -14.35 9.57 10.67
C PRO A 116 -14.57 8.87 12.01
N GLU A 117 -15.32 7.77 12.01
CA GLU A 117 -15.74 7.09 13.23
C GLU A 117 -15.08 5.74 13.47
N ASN A 118 -14.60 5.08 12.40
CA ASN A 118 -14.07 3.72 12.49
C ASN A 118 -12.67 3.64 11.91
N ALA A 119 -11.79 2.90 12.57
CA ALA A 119 -10.50 2.51 12.00
C ALA A 119 -10.70 1.55 10.83
N MET A 120 -9.71 1.48 9.96
CA MET A 120 -9.72 0.55 8.82
C MET A 120 -8.31 0.00 8.60
N THR A 121 -8.25 -1.28 8.27
CA THR A 121 -7.00 -1.94 7.86
C THR A 121 -7.18 -2.57 6.49
N HIS A 122 -6.23 -2.37 5.61
CA HIS A 122 -6.16 -3.07 4.34
C HIS A 122 -4.77 -3.58 4.04
N ILE A 123 -4.69 -4.56 3.16
CA ILE A 123 -3.44 -4.96 2.50
C ILE A 123 -3.39 -4.18 1.18
N ALA A 124 -2.31 -3.42 0.98
CA ALA A 124 -2.06 -2.69 -0.25
C ALA A 124 -1.04 -3.45 -1.09
N ILE A 125 -1.35 -3.67 -2.36
CA ILE A 125 -0.51 -4.43 -3.29
C ILE A 125 -0.36 -3.62 -4.57
N ALA A 126 0.88 -3.34 -4.96
CA ALA A 126 1.16 -2.61 -6.21
C ALA A 126 2.47 -3.08 -6.83
N GLU A 127 2.58 -2.94 -8.13
CA GLU A 127 3.83 -3.18 -8.84
C GLU A 127 4.61 -1.89 -9.01
N SER A 128 5.93 -2.01 -8.94
CA SER A 128 6.84 -0.88 -9.18
C SER A 128 7.13 -0.71 -10.67
N LEU A 129 7.19 0.53 -11.13
CA LEU A 129 7.69 0.91 -12.43
C LEU A 129 8.88 1.85 -12.23
N ASN A 130 10.02 1.53 -12.84
CA ASN A 130 11.26 2.31 -12.67
C ASN A 130 11.63 2.53 -11.20
N GLY A 131 11.38 1.52 -10.36
CA GLY A 131 11.76 1.53 -8.94
C GLY A 131 10.74 2.19 -8.00
N SER A 132 9.59 2.66 -8.50
CA SER A 132 8.56 3.28 -7.67
C SER A 132 7.17 2.72 -7.94
N PRO A 133 6.40 2.36 -6.89
CA PRO A 133 5.01 1.90 -7.03
C PRO A 133 3.99 3.05 -6.94
N VAL A 134 4.40 4.27 -6.61
CA VAL A 134 3.49 5.35 -6.24
C VAL A 134 4.08 6.71 -6.57
N GLU A 135 3.21 7.64 -6.95
CA GLU A 135 3.52 9.07 -7.03
C GLU A 135 2.62 9.81 -6.03
N TRP A 136 3.24 10.40 -5.01
CA TRP A 136 2.54 11.14 -3.97
C TRP A 136 2.28 12.59 -4.40
N LEU A 137 1.06 13.07 -4.15
CA LEU A 137 0.60 14.40 -4.52
C LEU A 137 0.18 15.18 -3.26
N GLU A 138 -0.71 16.13 -3.38
CA GLU A 138 -1.13 16.99 -2.27
C GLU A 138 -1.95 16.24 -1.22
N LYS A 139 -1.96 16.78 0.00
CA LYS A 139 -2.79 16.26 1.08
C LYS A 139 -4.27 16.43 0.78
N VAL A 140 -5.07 15.48 1.29
CA VAL A 140 -6.53 15.61 1.30
C VAL A 140 -6.91 16.56 2.44
N THR A 141 -7.56 17.67 2.13
CA THR A 141 -8.00 18.65 3.13
C THR A 141 -9.15 18.09 3.97
N ASP A 142 -9.35 18.64 5.16
CA ASP A 142 -10.50 18.24 5.98
C ASP A 142 -11.83 18.50 5.26
N ALA A 143 -11.92 19.59 4.51
CA ALA A 143 -13.10 19.91 3.71
C ALA A 143 -13.36 18.85 2.62
N GLN A 144 -12.32 18.39 1.94
CA GLN A 144 -12.45 17.32 0.93
C GLN A 144 -12.86 16.00 1.57
N TYR A 145 -12.25 15.65 2.69
CA TYR A 145 -12.52 14.40 3.41
C TYR A 145 -13.96 14.33 3.93
N GLN A 146 -14.54 15.45 4.35
CA GLN A 146 -15.90 15.51 4.90
C GLN A 146 -16.98 15.64 3.85
N LYS A 147 -16.64 15.73 2.58
CA LYS A 147 -17.57 15.93 1.46
C LYS A 147 -18.22 14.63 1.02
N ARG A 148 -19.06 14.09 1.86
CA ARG A 148 -19.84 12.92 1.49
C ARG A 148 -21.32 13.22 1.32
#